data_a3908bdb7183916d3ff7fb2a4a0cd316
#
_entry.id   a3908bdb7183916d3ff7fb2a4a0cd316
#
_cell.length_a   1.000
_cell.length_b   1.000
_cell.length_c   1.000
_cell.angle_alpha   90.00
_cell.angle_beta   90.00
_cell.angle_gamma   90.00
#
_symmetry.space_group_name_H-M   'P 1'
#
loop_
_entity.id
_entity.type
_entity.pdbx_description
1 polymer ?
#
loop_
_entity_poly.entity_id
_entity_poly.type
_entity_poly.pdbx_seq_one_letter_code
_entity_poly.pdbx_strand_id
1 'polypeptide(L)'
;PVGYARLGTAIGEAQLAGAKGHPRTSLDRLAELAGTDPHWMVLTGCRKGAVPAALEAGGPLAARRALDDLIDRFGRDRVVVELWDHGHPLDAERNETLAHLAAAAGVGLVATNNVHYHRPARRRLAATMAAVRARRTLDDLDGWLPAVGGAHLRSGAEQARRFARWPEAVAAADELGRRCAFDLRLVAPGLPPFPCPDGLDEMGLLRRLSAEGAIERYGHRHAERVVGAWAQVDRELDVIDSMGFPGYFLVVWDIVSFCRREGIFCQGRGSAANSAVCFALGITNVDAVGLDLLFERFLSPEREGPPDIDLDIESGRREEVIQYVYGRHGRRHAAQVANVITYRPRSAVRDVARALGYAPGQQDAFTRGLDRRAAIAPDQKGLPTDVALLATELCGAPRHLGIHSGGMVVCDRPMAE
;
A
#
# COMPACT_ATOMS: atom_id res chain seq x y z
N PRO A 1 4.92 -16.05 -0.08
CA PRO A 1 4.21 -15.22 0.92
C PRO A 1 5.11 -14.77 2.07
N VAL A 2 5.82 -15.71 2.75
CA VAL A 2 6.68 -15.40 3.92
C VAL A 2 7.71 -14.31 3.63
N GLY A 3 8.43 -14.39 2.51
CA GLY A 3 9.40 -13.36 2.12
C GLY A 3 8.75 -12.00 1.89
N TYR A 4 7.54 -11.97 1.35
CA TYR A 4 6.76 -10.74 1.14
C TYR A 4 6.32 -10.13 2.48
N ALA A 5 5.82 -10.92 3.41
CA ALA A 5 5.46 -10.49 4.75
C ALA A 5 6.65 -9.86 5.50
N ARG A 6 7.81 -10.55 5.46
CA ARG A 6 9.06 -10.03 6.04
C ARG A 6 9.51 -8.72 5.40
N LEU A 7 9.33 -8.58 4.07
CA LEU A 7 9.62 -7.32 3.36
C LEU A 7 8.67 -6.20 3.77
N GLY A 8 7.38 -6.50 3.93
CA GLY A 8 6.38 -5.57 4.47
C GLY A 8 6.76 -5.09 5.86
N THR A 9 7.17 -6.01 6.74
CA THR A 9 7.67 -5.70 8.10
C THR A 9 8.91 -4.79 8.03
N ALA A 10 9.89 -5.12 7.18
CA ALA A 10 11.12 -4.31 7.03
C ALA A 10 10.82 -2.87 6.59
N ILE A 11 9.91 -2.71 5.62
CA ILE A 11 9.49 -1.40 5.13
C ILE A 11 8.74 -0.63 6.24
N GLY A 12 7.82 -1.27 6.95
CA GLY A 12 7.06 -0.67 8.04
C GLY A 12 7.95 -0.19 9.18
N GLU A 13 8.87 -1.04 9.64
CA GLU A 13 9.84 -0.70 10.68
C GLU A 13 10.75 0.47 10.26
N ALA A 14 11.25 0.45 9.01
CA ALA A 14 12.09 1.52 8.49
C ALA A 14 11.36 2.87 8.44
N GLN A 15 10.06 2.88 8.07
CA GLN A 15 9.24 4.10 8.08
C GLN A 15 8.99 4.62 9.49
N LEU A 16 8.76 3.73 10.46
CA LEU A 16 8.53 4.10 11.86
C LEU A 16 9.81 4.58 12.56
N ALA A 17 10.98 4.03 12.20
CA ALA A 17 12.26 4.44 12.76
C ALA A 17 12.83 5.73 12.17
N GLY A 18 12.28 6.19 11.05
CA GLY A 18 12.70 7.40 10.34
C GLY A 18 11.72 8.56 10.47
N ALA A 19 12.08 9.70 9.86
CA ALA A 19 11.17 10.81 9.64
C ALA A 19 10.37 10.60 8.33
N LYS A 20 9.26 11.31 8.18
CA LYS A 20 8.42 11.24 6.97
C LYS A 20 9.24 11.47 5.69
N GLY A 21 9.28 10.48 4.81
CA GLY A 21 10.05 10.49 3.58
C GLY A 21 11.55 10.16 3.74
N HIS A 22 11.99 9.85 4.97
CA HIS A 22 13.36 9.48 5.30
C HIS A 22 13.37 8.21 6.17
N PRO A 23 12.96 7.05 5.62
CA PRO A 23 12.98 5.79 6.35
C PRO A 23 14.40 5.42 6.77
N ARG A 24 14.55 4.73 7.90
CA ARG A 24 15.84 4.27 8.42
C ARG A 24 15.80 2.77 8.70
N THR A 25 16.82 2.07 8.23
CA THR A 25 17.06 0.66 8.56
C THR A 25 18.56 0.37 8.53
N SER A 26 18.98 -0.77 9.04
CA SER A 26 20.35 -1.26 8.94
C SER A 26 20.40 -2.58 8.17
N LEU A 27 21.55 -2.91 7.59
CA LEU A 27 21.76 -4.21 6.94
C LEU A 27 21.63 -5.36 7.93
N ASP A 28 22.05 -5.17 9.20
CA ASP A 28 21.90 -6.17 10.27
C ASP A 28 20.40 -6.49 10.50
N ARG A 29 19.57 -5.44 10.61
CA ARG A 29 18.13 -5.64 10.79
C ARG A 29 17.47 -6.30 9.58
N LEU A 30 17.90 -5.96 8.37
CA LEU A 30 17.43 -6.64 7.15
C LEU A 30 17.85 -8.10 7.13
N ALA A 31 19.07 -8.42 7.55
CA ALA A 31 19.55 -9.81 7.63
C ALA A 31 18.80 -10.64 8.67
N GLU A 32 18.50 -10.06 9.85
CA GLU A 32 17.66 -10.68 10.87
C GLU A 32 16.26 -11.01 10.31
N LEU A 33 15.62 -10.06 9.63
CA LEU A 33 14.29 -10.25 9.03
C LEU A 33 14.32 -11.24 7.87
N ALA A 34 15.38 -11.26 7.07
CA ALA A 34 15.58 -12.26 6.01
C ALA A 34 15.61 -13.68 6.59
N GLY A 35 16.19 -13.84 7.79
CA GLY A 35 16.34 -15.12 8.47
C GLY A 35 17.24 -16.09 7.72
N THR A 36 17.25 -17.34 8.15
CA THR A 36 18.06 -18.42 7.53
C THR A 36 17.42 -19.02 6.28
N ASP A 37 16.10 -18.91 6.15
CA ASP A 37 15.36 -19.48 5.03
C ASP A 37 15.51 -18.64 3.75
N PRO A 38 15.57 -19.26 2.56
CA PRO A 38 15.86 -18.58 1.30
C PRO A 38 14.63 -17.85 0.72
N HIS A 39 13.99 -16.98 1.52
CA HIS A 39 12.80 -16.23 1.08
C HIS A 39 13.13 -14.91 0.39
N TRP A 40 14.36 -14.40 0.52
CA TRP A 40 14.83 -13.19 -0.15
C TRP A 40 16.02 -13.49 -1.05
N MET A 41 16.06 -12.80 -2.19
CA MET A 41 17.25 -12.65 -3.01
C MET A 41 17.72 -11.20 -2.89
N VAL A 42 19.01 -11.03 -2.69
CA VAL A 42 19.67 -9.73 -2.49
C VAL A 42 20.46 -9.38 -3.74
N LEU A 43 20.03 -8.38 -4.47
CA LEU A 43 20.74 -7.83 -5.60
C LEU A 43 21.69 -6.72 -5.11
N THR A 44 22.90 -6.65 -5.68
CA THR A 44 23.90 -5.63 -5.29
C THR A 44 23.49 -4.20 -5.63
N GLY A 45 22.41 -4.04 -6.38
CA GLY A 45 21.78 -2.78 -6.70
C GLY A 45 22.43 -2.03 -7.87
N CYS A 46 21.80 -0.93 -8.26
CA CYS A 46 22.30 -0.03 -9.29
C CYS A 46 23.45 0.88 -8.76
N ARG A 47 23.80 1.94 -9.49
CA ARG A 47 24.88 2.88 -9.11
C ARG A 47 24.86 3.39 -7.66
N LYS A 48 23.71 3.35 -6.97
CA LYS A 48 23.55 3.71 -5.56
C LYS A 48 23.58 2.50 -4.62
N GLY A 49 23.64 1.29 -5.17
CA GLY A 49 23.77 0.05 -4.38
C GLY A 49 25.13 -0.08 -3.73
N ALA A 50 25.21 -0.85 -2.66
CA ALA A 50 26.43 -0.94 -1.84
C ALA A 50 27.68 -1.29 -2.66
N VAL A 51 27.61 -2.30 -3.55
CA VAL A 51 28.76 -2.78 -4.32
C VAL A 51 29.15 -1.81 -5.45
N PRO A 52 28.22 -1.37 -6.34
CA PRO A 52 28.57 -0.41 -7.39
C PRO A 52 29.01 0.96 -6.86
N ALA A 53 28.41 1.44 -5.78
CA ALA A 53 28.84 2.70 -5.15
C ALA A 53 30.24 2.58 -4.55
N ALA A 54 30.59 1.45 -3.95
CA ALA A 54 31.93 1.18 -3.45
C ALA A 54 32.96 1.05 -4.59
N LEU A 55 32.54 0.48 -5.75
CA LEU A 55 33.37 0.41 -6.95
C LEU A 55 33.72 1.81 -7.47
N GLU A 56 32.73 2.68 -7.56
CA GLU A 56 32.92 4.07 -8.03
C GLU A 56 33.79 4.89 -7.07
N ALA A 57 33.61 4.73 -5.76
CA ALA A 57 34.31 5.53 -4.75
C ALA A 57 35.74 5.03 -4.41
N GLY A 58 35.97 3.72 -4.45
CA GLY A 58 37.23 3.12 -3.95
C GLY A 58 37.76 1.94 -4.78
N GLY A 59 37.25 1.75 -5.99
CA GLY A 59 37.71 0.72 -6.93
C GLY A 59 37.35 -0.72 -6.55
N PRO A 60 37.91 -1.72 -7.29
CA PRO A 60 37.52 -3.13 -7.16
C PRO A 60 37.67 -3.71 -5.75
N LEU A 61 38.70 -3.30 -5.00
CA LEU A 61 38.93 -3.79 -3.63
C LEU A 61 37.84 -3.32 -2.66
N ALA A 62 37.38 -2.08 -2.80
CA ALA A 62 36.26 -1.58 -1.99
C ALA A 62 34.95 -2.27 -2.34
N ALA A 63 34.68 -2.47 -3.63
CA ALA A 63 33.53 -3.23 -4.12
C ALA A 63 33.54 -4.68 -3.62
N ARG A 64 34.69 -5.32 -3.61
CA ARG A 64 34.87 -6.70 -3.08
C ARG A 64 34.47 -6.76 -1.60
N ARG A 65 34.96 -5.84 -0.77
CA ARG A 65 34.60 -5.79 0.66
C ARG A 65 33.09 -5.59 0.87
N ALA A 66 32.46 -4.72 0.06
CA ALA A 66 31.01 -4.51 0.12
C ALA A 66 30.24 -5.76 -0.31
N LEU A 67 30.74 -6.53 -1.27
CA LEU A 67 30.13 -7.78 -1.69
C LEU A 67 30.28 -8.86 -0.61
N ASP A 68 31.47 -8.98 -0.02
CA ASP A 68 31.73 -9.93 1.08
C ASP A 68 30.83 -9.61 2.30
N ASP A 69 30.65 -8.34 2.66
CA ASP A 69 29.72 -7.93 3.74
C ASP A 69 28.26 -8.34 3.46
N LEU A 70 27.80 -8.27 2.22
CA LEU A 70 26.47 -8.77 1.85
C LEU A 70 26.41 -10.30 1.94
N ILE A 71 27.45 -11.01 1.49
CA ILE A 71 27.52 -12.47 1.56
C ILE A 71 27.53 -12.96 3.01
N ASP A 72 28.31 -12.32 3.87
CA ASP A 72 28.40 -12.68 5.29
C ASP A 72 27.06 -12.50 6.03
N ARG A 73 26.29 -11.46 5.68
CA ARG A 73 24.99 -11.17 6.30
C ARG A 73 23.84 -12.01 5.76
N PHE A 74 23.78 -12.22 4.45
CA PHE A 74 22.63 -12.84 3.80
C PHE A 74 22.85 -14.27 3.32
N GLY A 75 24.11 -14.69 3.23
CA GLY A 75 24.51 -15.99 2.68
C GLY A 75 24.79 -15.92 1.17
N ARG A 76 25.78 -16.69 0.73
CA ARG A 76 26.28 -16.71 -0.65
C ARG A 76 25.20 -17.04 -1.68
N ASP A 77 24.35 -18.00 -1.40
CA ASP A 77 23.32 -18.48 -2.32
C ASP A 77 22.17 -17.48 -2.52
N ARG A 78 22.13 -16.45 -1.70
CA ARG A 78 21.08 -15.41 -1.73
C ARG A 78 21.55 -14.07 -2.30
N VAL A 79 22.85 -13.87 -2.46
CA VAL A 79 23.42 -12.64 -3.03
C VAL A 79 23.71 -12.85 -4.50
N VAL A 80 23.24 -11.92 -5.33
CA VAL A 80 23.42 -11.91 -6.79
C VAL A 80 23.95 -10.55 -7.22
N VAL A 81 24.99 -10.55 -8.04
CA VAL A 81 25.57 -9.31 -8.58
C VAL A 81 24.71 -8.83 -9.75
N GLU A 82 24.22 -7.61 -9.65
CA GLU A 82 23.34 -6.97 -10.64
C GLU A 82 24.16 -6.24 -11.71
N LEU A 83 23.90 -6.54 -12.98
CA LEU A 83 24.43 -5.85 -14.14
C LEU A 83 23.34 -5.02 -14.81
N TRP A 84 23.69 -3.81 -15.27
CA TRP A 84 22.79 -2.96 -16.09
C TRP A 84 23.58 -2.22 -17.14
N ASP A 85 22.92 -1.91 -18.27
CA ASP A 85 23.53 -1.20 -19.39
C ASP A 85 22.54 -0.16 -19.93
N HIS A 86 22.79 1.10 -19.67
CA HIS A 86 22.01 2.21 -20.18
C HIS A 86 22.57 2.81 -21.48
N GLY A 87 23.73 2.30 -21.97
CA GLY A 87 24.50 2.84 -23.09
C GLY A 87 25.47 3.94 -22.70
N HIS A 88 25.86 4.02 -21.43
CA HIS A 88 26.93 4.91 -20.99
C HIS A 88 28.29 4.29 -21.38
N PRO A 89 29.28 5.09 -21.84
CA PRO A 89 30.58 4.56 -22.25
C PRO A 89 31.28 3.66 -21.20
N LEU A 90 31.08 3.93 -19.93
CA LEU A 90 31.69 3.18 -18.81
C LEU A 90 30.85 1.96 -18.38
N ASP A 91 29.69 1.70 -18.97
CA ASP A 91 28.84 0.56 -18.58
C ASP A 91 29.51 -0.78 -18.82
N ALA A 92 30.25 -0.92 -19.92
CA ALA A 92 30.96 -2.15 -20.26
C ALA A 92 32.07 -2.47 -19.26
N GLU A 93 32.91 -1.49 -18.92
CA GLU A 93 34.02 -1.65 -17.96
C GLU A 93 33.48 -1.97 -16.55
N ARG A 94 32.45 -1.25 -16.12
CA ARG A 94 31.78 -1.52 -14.84
C ARG A 94 31.23 -2.95 -14.78
N ASN A 95 30.50 -3.37 -15.80
CA ASN A 95 29.89 -4.70 -15.86
C ASN A 95 30.95 -5.82 -15.89
N GLU A 96 32.07 -5.62 -16.61
CA GLU A 96 33.21 -6.50 -16.61
C GLU A 96 33.78 -6.69 -15.20
N THR A 97 34.04 -5.57 -14.51
CA THR A 97 34.58 -5.57 -13.16
C THR A 97 33.63 -6.28 -12.19
N LEU A 98 32.32 -5.97 -12.27
CA LEU A 98 31.30 -6.61 -11.42
C LEU A 98 31.17 -8.10 -11.70
N ALA A 99 31.29 -8.54 -12.96
CA ALA A 99 31.26 -9.96 -13.32
C ALA A 99 32.50 -10.70 -12.79
N HIS A 100 33.70 -10.12 -12.87
CA HIS A 100 34.92 -10.68 -12.27
C HIS A 100 34.78 -10.80 -10.74
N LEU A 101 34.23 -9.79 -10.07
CA LEU A 101 34.00 -9.83 -8.62
C LEU A 101 33.02 -10.95 -8.25
N ALA A 102 31.95 -11.13 -9.02
CA ALA A 102 30.96 -12.19 -8.82
C ALA A 102 31.61 -13.57 -8.94
N ALA A 103 32.37 -13.78 -10.02
CA ALA A 103 33.10 -15.05 -10.25
C ALA A 103 34.10 -15.36 -9.12
N ALA A 104 34.90 -14.36 -8.71
CA ALA A 104 35.86 -14.49 -7.62
C ALA A 104 35.21 -14.71 -6.25
N ALA A 105 33.96 -14.24 -6.05
CA ALA A 105 33.19 -14.45 -4.84
C ALA A 105 32.34 -15.74 -4.88
N GLY A 106 32.21 -16.38 -6.05
CA GLY A 106 31.34 -17.54 -6.25
C GLY A 106 29.86 -17.26 -6.10
N VAL A 107 29.42 -16.07 -6.54
CA VAL A 107 27.99 -15.66 -6.57
C VAL A 107 27.52 -15.50 -8.01
N GLY A 108 26.20 -15.61 -8.21
CA GLY A 108 25.57 -15.47 -9.53
C GLY A 108 25.52 -14.04 -10.06
N LEU A 109 25.24 -13.92 -11.37
CA LEU A 109 24.96 -12.66 -12.05
C LEU A 109 23.49 -12.57 -12.42
N VAL A 110 22.96 -11.35 -12.42
CA VAL A 110 21.62 -11.05 -12.95
C VAL A 110 21.67 -9.79 -13.80
N ALA A 111 21.13 -9.85 -15.02
CA ALA A 111 21.02 -8.68 -15.88
C ALA A 111 19.65 -8.04 -15.72
N THR A 112 19.61 -6.87 -15.11
CA THR A 112 18.43 -6.01 -15.08
C THR A 112 18.64 -4.82 -16.03
N ASN A 113 17.78 -3.83 -15.98
CA ASN A 113 18.06 -2.58 -16.69
C ASN A 113 17.90 -1.36 -15.77
N ASN A 114 17.79 -1.56 -14.45
CA ASN A 114 17.52 -0.47 -13.52
C ASN A 114 16.47 0.49 -14.13
N VAL A 115 15.28 -0.03 -14.44
CA VAL A 115 14.25 0.63 -15.24
C VAL A 115 13.63 1.78 -14.47
N HIS A 116 13.65 2.97 -15.05
CA HIS A 116 13.02 4.19 -14.53
C HIS A 116 11.74 4.58 -15.30
N TYR A 117 11.57 4.10 -16.52
CA TYR A 117 10.39 4.35 -17.35
C TYR A 117 10.18 3.21 -18.36
N HIS A 118 8.94 3.01 -18.80
CA HIS A 118 8.57 1.85 -19.60
C HIS A 118 8.96 1.96 -21.09
N ARG A 119 9.17 3.16 -21.62
CA ARG A 119 9.59 3.38 -23.03
C ARG A 119 10.43 4.66 -23.16
N PRO A 120 11.30 4.77 -24.18
CA PRO A 120 12.21 5.92 -24.35
C PRO A 120 11.53 7.28 -24.32
N ALA A 121 10.34 7.41 -24.92
CA ALA A 121 9.57 8.65 -24.96
C ALA A 121 9.18 9.20 -23.57
N ARG A 122 9.18 8.35 -22.53
CA ARG A 122 8.85 8.75 -21.14
C ARG A 122 10.04 9.26 -20.33
N ARG A 123 11.23 9.31 -20.92
CA ARG A 123 12.43 9.84 -20.25
C ARG A 123 12.22 11.24 -19.69
N ARG A 124 11.61 12.15 -20.48
CA ARG A 124 11.39 13.54 -20.08
C ARG A 124 10.43 13.64 -18.89
N LEU A 125 9.35 12.84 -18.89
CA LEU A 125 8.45 12.76 -17.73
C LEU A 125 9.17 12.22 -16.49
N ALA A 126 9.96 11.15 -16.63
CA ALA A 126 10.72 10.57 -15.50
C ALA A 126 11.73 11.59 -14.92
N ALA A 127 12.41 12.36 -15.77
CA ALA A 127 13.29 13.43 -15.37
C ALA A 127 12.52 14.53 -14.61
N THR A 128 11.35 14.95 -15.12
CA THR A 128 10.48 15.93 -14.45
C THR A 128 10.02 15.43 -13.08
N MET A 129 9.61 14.16 -12.96
CA MET A 129 9.25 13.57 -11.67
C MET A 129 10.43 13.50 -10.71
N ALA A 130 11.64 13.23 -11.19
CA ALA A 130 12.84 13.28 -10.37
C ALA A 130 13.14 14.70 -9.87
N ALA A 131 12.96 15.73 -10.72
CA ALA A 131 13.07 17.13 -10.33
C ALA A 131 12.07 17.53 -9.25
N VAL A 132 10.81 17.13 -9.42
CA VAL A 132 9.76 17.33 -8.40
C VAL A 132 10.14 16.68 -7.07
N ARG A 133 10.62 15.43 -7.10
CA ARG A 133 11.07 14.70 -5.90
C ARG A 133 12.27 15.35 -5.23
N ALA A 134 13.23 15.81 -6.03
CA ALA A 134 14.43 16.51 -5.56
C ALA A 134 14.13 17.93 -5.08
N ARG A 135 12.94 18.48 -5.40
CA ARG A 135 12.57 19.89 -5.19
C ARG A 135 13.54 20.86 -5.91
N ARG A 136 13.99 20.46 -7.10
CA ARG A 136 14.93 21.19 -7.96
C ARG A 136 14.30 21.41 -9.33
N THR A 137 14.99 22.20 -10.17
CA THR A 137 14.67 22.30 -11.59
C THR A 137 15.37 21.20 -12.39
N LEU A 138 14.97 20.99 -13.64
CA LEU A 138 15.64 20.01 -14.51
C LEU A 138 17.13 20.38 -14.75
N ASP A 139 17.44 21.65 -14.77
CA ASP A 139 18.81 22.14 -15.00
C ASP A 139 19.73 21.91 -13.78
N ASP A 140 19.15 21.73 -12.58
CA ASP A 140 19.87 21.49 -11.33
C ASP A 140 19.89 20.03 -10.90
N LEU A 141 19.64 19.07 -11.82
CA LEU A 141 19.49 17.64 -11.49
C LEU A 141 20.77 16.82 -11.61
N ASP A 142 21.93 17.42 -11.67
CA ASP A 142 23.19 16.69 -11.73
C ASP A 142 23.30 15.64 -10.59
N GLY A 143 23.73 14.44 -10.95
CA GLY A 143 23.82 13.30 -10.03
C GLY A 143 22.50 12.63 -9.62
N TRP A 144 21.33 13.17 -9.97
CA TRP A 144 20.02 12.56 -9.67
C TRP A 144 19.55 11.61 -10.76
N LEU A 145 19.87 11.88 -12.01
CA LEU A 145 19.46 11.08 -13.15
C LEU A 145 20.60 10.25 -13.70
N PRO A 146 20.32 9.09 -14.35
CA PRO A 146 21.29 8.45 -15.22
C PRO A 146 21.72 9.43 -16.33
N ALA A 147 23.01 9.49 -16.59
CA ALA A 147 23.58 10.40 -17.61
C ALA A 147 23.02 10.15 -19.02
N VAL A 148 22.56 8.93 -19.29
CA VAL A 148 22.04 8.49 -20.60
C VAL A 148 20.62 7.99 -20.53
N GLY A 149 19.93 7.96 -21.67
CA GLY A 149 18.49 7.65 -21.78
C GLY A 149 18.12 6.19 -21.87
N GLY A 150 19.01 5.27 -21.51
CA GLY A 150 18.82 3.83 -21.68
C GLY A 150 18.00 3.12 -20.61
N ALA A 151 17.52 3.81 -19.57
CA ALA A 151 16.83 3.22 -18.41
C ALA A 151 15.33 2.90 -18.68
N HIS A 152 15.01 2.37 -19.86
CA HIS A 152 13.65 1.95 -20.22
C HIS A 152 13.50 0.43 -20.19
N LEU A 153 12.27 -0.03 -20.11
CA LEU A 153 11.95 -1.45 -20.20
C LEU A 153 12.27 -1.97 -21.59
N ARG A 154 13.04 -3.04 -21.67
CA ARG A 154 13.48 -3.68 -22.92
C ARG A 154 12.88 -5.06 -23.07
N SER A 155 12.79 -5.53 -24.32
CA SER A 155 12.45 -6.92 -24.59
C SER A 155 13.58 -7.87 -24.20
N GLY A 156 13.24 -9.13 -23.92
CA GLY A 156 14.23 -10.17 -23.65
C GLY A 156 15.28 -10.31 -24.78
N ALA A 157 14.85 -10.17 -26.04
CA ALA A 157 15.75 -10.20 -27.20
C ALA A 157 16.74 -9.01 -27.22
N GLU A 158 16.31 -7.84 -26.79
CA GLU A 158 17.21 -6.68 -26.67
C GLU A 158 18.19 -6.86 -25.50
N GLN A 159 17.71 -7.36 -24.35
CA GLN A 159 18.57 -7.68 -23.21
C GLN A 159 19.60 -8.75 -23.59
N ALA A 160 19.21 -9.81 -24.26
CA ALA A 160 20.14 -10.87 -24.72
C ALA A 160 21.24 -10.31 -25.63
N ARG A 161 20.93 -9.38 -26.54
CA ARG A 161 21.96 -8.74 -27.39
C ARG A 161 22.90 -7.85 -26.58
N ARG A 162 22.37 -7.06 -25.61
CA ARG A 162 23.19 -6.16 -24.80
C ARG A 162 24.13 -6.90 -23.85
N PHE A 163 23.64 -7.98 -23.29
CA PHE A 163 24.39 -8.81 -22.34
C PHE A 163 24.90 -10.10 -22.99
N ALA A 164 25.22 -10.08 -24.31
CA ALA A 164 25.71 -11.24 -25.02
C ALA A 164 27.01 -11.84 -24.42
N ARG A 165 27.80 -11.07 -23.66
CA ARG A 165 28.96 -11.54 -22.90
C ARG A 165 28.60 -12.33 -21.64
N TRP A 166 27.37 -12.16 -21.11
CA TRP A 166 26.85 -12.78 -19.87
C TRP A 166 25.44 -13.31 -20.11
N PRO A 167 25.24 -14.27 -21.03
CA PRO A 167 23.90 -14.77 -21.34
C PRO A 167 23.21 -15.43 -20.15
N GLU A 168 24.01 -16.02 -19.23
CA GLU A 168 23.53 -16.59 -17.97
C GLU A 168 22.88 -15.54 -17.07
N ALA A 169 23.34 -14.29 -17.09
CA ALA A 169 22.77 -13.20 -16.29
C ALA A 169 21.36 -12.82 -16.76
N VAL A 170 21.09 -12.94 -18.09
CA VAL A 170 19.75 -12.70 -18.63
C VAL A 170 18.81 -13.85 -18.28
N ALA A 171 19.27 -15.10 -18.38
CA ALA A 171 18.50 -16.27 -17.97
C ALA A 171 18.19 -16.23 -16.45
N ALA A 172 19.15 -15.83 -15.63
CA ALA A 172 18.95 -15.67 -14.20
C ALA A 172 17.85 -14.65 -13.84
N ALA A 173 17.67 -13.58 -14.64
CA ALA A 173 16.61 -12.60 -14.40
C ALA A 173 15.20 -13.22 -14.55
N ASP A 174 14.99 -14.06 -15.56
CA ASP A 174 13.73 -14.80 -15.74
C ASP A 174 13.50 -15.81 -14.63
N GLU A 175 14.51 -16.59 -14.29
CA GLU A 175 14.43 -17.59 -13.22
C GLU A 175 14.12 -16.96 -11.85
N LEU A 176 14.81 -15.88 -11.49
CA LEU A 176 14.56 -15.15 -10.25
C LEU A 176 13.15 -14.56 -10.23
N GLY A 177 12.67 -14.02 -11.35
CA GLY A 177 11.32 -13.51 -11.49
C GLY A 177 10.27 -14.59 -11.22
N ARG A 178 10.44 -15.78 -11.76
CA ARG A 178 9.54 -16.93 -11.54
C ARG A 178 9.56 -17.40 -10.08
N ARG A 179 10.73 -17.50 -9.48
CA ARG A 179 10.90 -17.90 -8.08
C ARG A 179 10.27 -16.92 -7.09
N CYS A 180 10.23 -15.63 -7.42
CA CYS A 180 9.62 -14.59 -6.59
C CYS A 180 8.11 -14.42 -6.84
N ALA A 181 7.54 -15.07 -7.87
CA ALA A 181 6.12 -14.95 -8.19
C ALA A 181 5.23 -15.72 -7.19
N PHE A 182 4.15 -15.11 -6.74
CA PHE A 182 3.09 -15.77 -5.95
C PHE A 182 1.76 -15.01 -6.13
N ASP A 183 0.64 -15.66 -5.78
CA ASP A 183 -0.69 -15.02 -5.85
C ASP A 183 -0.95 -14.22 -4.57
N LEU A 184 -1.13 -12.91 -4.70
CA LEU A 184 -1.43 -12.00 -3.58
C LEU A 184 -2.78 -12.30 -2.91
N ARG A 185 -3.72 -12.93 -3.61
CA ARG A 185 -5.02 -13.33 -3.02
C ARG A 185 -4.88 -14.35 -1.89
N LEU A 186 -3.76 -15.05 -1.83
CA LEU A 186 -3.48 -16.02 -0.75
C LEU A 186 -3.15 -15.37 0.60
N VAL A 187 -2.94 -14.05 0.64
CA VAL A 187 -2.61 -13.31 1.87
C VAL A 187 -3.79 -12.50 2.42
N ALA A 188 -5.02 -12.76 1.95
CA ALA A 188 -6.22 -12.11 2.49
C ALA A 188 -6.38 -12.43 3.99
N PRO A 189 -6.37 -11.41 4.89
CA PRO A 189 -6.52 -11.62 6.32
C PRO A 189 -7.99 -11.89 6.68
N GLY A 190 -8.20 -12.64 7.78
CA GLY A 190 -9.48 -12.71 8.48
C GLY A 190 -9.65 -11.57 9.49
N LEU A 191 -10.77 -11.60 10.19
CA LEU A 191 -10.99 -10.75 11.36
C LEU A 191 -10.34 -11.39 12.59
N PRO A 192 -9.82 -10.60 13.54
CA PRO A 192 -9.35 -11.14 14.80
C PRO A 192 -10.55 -11.74 15.58
N PRO A 193 -10.33 -12.84 16.29
CA PRO A 193 -11.37 -13.40 17.14
C PRO A 193 -11.80 -12.38 18.19
N PHE A 194 -13.12 -12.23 18.37
CA PHE A 194 -13.64 -11.31 19.38
C PHE A 194 -13.60 -11.99 20.76
N PRO A 195 -13.07 -11.33 21.80
CA PRO A 195 -13.01 -11.89 23.15
C PRO A 195 -14.42 -12.01 23.72
N CYS A 196 -14.87 -13.26 23.91
CA CYS A 196 -16.18 -13.59 24.47
C CYS A 196 -16.05 -13.91 25.97
N PRO A 197 -17.10 -13.64 26.78
CA PRO A 197 -17.17 -14.14 28.16
C PRO A 197 -17.17 -15.67 28.20
N ASP A 198 -16.72 -16.24 29.34
CA ASP A 198 -16.63 -17.68 29.53
C ASP A 198 -17.94 -18.40 29.16
N GLY A 199 -17.82 -19.46 28.38
CA GLY A 199 -18.93 -20.30 27.95
C GLY A 199 -19.71 -19.80 26.74
N LEU A 200 -19.31 -18.69 26.11
CA LEU A 200 -19.90 -18.19 24.86
C LEU A 200 -18.87 -18.16 23.74
N ASP A 201 -19.33 -18.51 22.53
CA ASP A 201 -18.66 -18.16 21.30
C ASP A 201 -19.15 -16.80 20.77
N GLU A 202 -18.60 -16.35 19.65
CA GLU A 202 -18.97 -15.07 19.05
C GLU A 202 -20.46 -15.03 18.67
N MET A 203 -21.01 -16.12 18.16
CA MET A 203 -22.41 -16.19 17.77
C MET A 203 -23.33 -16.16 18.98
N GLY A 204 -22.98 -16.88 20.04
CA GLY A 204 -23.71 -16.87 21.32
C GLY A 204 -23.72 -15.49 21.96
N LEU A 205 -22.58 -14.79 21.93
CA LEU A 205 -22.50 -13.41 22.40
C LEU A 205 -23.34 -12.45 21.55
N LEU A 206 -23.27 -12.57 20.23
CA LEU A 206 -24.05 -11.73 19.31
C LEU A 206 -25.56 -11.93 19.53
N ARG A 207 -26.04 -13.18 19.65
CA ARG A 207 -27.44 -13.51 19.92
C ARG A 207 -27.90 -12.91 21.25
N ARG A 208 -27.07 -12.99 22.31
CA ARG A 208 -27.39 -12.40 23.60
C ARG A 208 -27.53 -10.88 23.52
N LEU A 209 -26.54 -10.19 22.96
CA LEU A 209 -26.55 -8.73 22.85
C LEU A 209 -27.71 -8.23 21.95
N SER A 210 -27.99 -8.97 20.87
CA SER A 210 -29.11 -8.65 19.96
C SER A 210 -30.44 -8.84 20.69
N ALA A 211 -30.59 -9.88 21.52
CA ALA A 211 -31.80 -10.10 22.30
C ALA A 211 -32.02 -9.03 23.36
N GLU A 212 -30.97 -8.64 24.10
CA GLU A 212 -31.00 -7.56 25.08
C GLU A 212 -31.44 -6.25 24.42
N GLY A 213 -30.83 -5.88 23.29
CA GLY A 213 -31.19 -4.68 22.55
C GLY A 213 -32.57 -4.77 21.88
N ALA A 214 -32.98 -5.94 21.40
CA ALA A 214 -34.33 -6.13 20.85
C ALA A 214 -35.42 -5.97 21.92
N ILE A 215 -35.19 -6.43 23.15
CA ILE A 215 -36.10 -6.15 24.28
C ILE A 215 -36.28 -4.65 24.50
N GLU A 216 -35.17 -3.92 24.49
CA GLU A 216 -35.19 -2.46 24.65
C GLU A 216 -35.94 -1.76 23.51
N ARG A 217 -35.68 -2.15 22.26
CA ARG A 217 -36.20 -1.50 21.05
C ARG A 217 -37.60 -1.97 20.66
N TYR A 218 -37.84 -3.28 20.67
CA TYR A 218 -39.05 -3.90 20.16
C TYR A 218 -39.97 -4.46 21.28
N GLY A 219 -39.52 -4.50 22.53
CA GLY A 219 -40.23 -5.13 23.64
C GLY A 219 -39.97 -6.66 23.71
N HIS A 220 -40.59 -7.31 24.70
CA HIS A 220 -40.46 -8.75 24.87
C HIS A 220 -41.14 -9.52 23.75
N ARG A 221 -40.65 -10.74 23.42
CA ARG A 221 -41.17 -11.59 22.32
C ARG A 221 -42.70 -11.83 22.37
N HIS A 222 -43.28 -11.91 23.56
CA HIS A 222 -44.72 -12.08 23.72
C HIS A 222 -45.53 -10.79 23.67
N ALA A 223 -44.86 -9.63 23.59
CA ALA A 223 -45.44 -8.31 23.57
C ALA A 223 -44.61 -7.34 22.73
N GLU A 224 -44.25 -7.77 21.51
CA GLU A 224 -43.46 -6.93 20.60
C GLU A 224 -44.25 -5.68 20.15
N ARG A 225 -43.58 -4.55 20.12
CA ARG A 225 -44.13 -3.25 19.71
C ARG A 225 -44.29 -3.11 18.19
N VAL A 226 -43.44 -3.85 17.45
CA VAL A 226 -43.48 -3.91 15.98
C VAL A 226 -43.64 -5.38 15.61
N VAL A 227 -44.74 -5.72 14.98
CA VAL A 227 -45.10 -7.09 14.64
C VAL A 227 -44.06 -7.69 13.68
N GLY A 228 -43.55 -8.87 14.02
CA GLY A 228 -42.57 -9.58 13.23
C GLY A 228 -41.10 -9.18 13.49
N ALA A 229 -40.85 -8.23 14.39
CA ALA A 229 -39.51 -7.77 14.68
C ALA A 229 -38.58 -8.88 15.18
N TRP A 230 -39.05 -9.72 16.11
CA TRP A 230 -38.26 -10.81 16.60
C TRP A 230 -37.98 -11.91 15.56
N ALA A 231 -38.97 -12.19 14.70
CA ALA A 231 -38.77 -13.13 13.59
C ALA A 231 -37.71 -12.61 12.61
N GLN A 232 -37.69 -11.30 12.37
CA GLN A 232 -36.69 -10.68 11.52
C GLN A 232 -35.30 -10.73 12.17
N VAL A 233 -35.17 -10.39 13.46
CA VAL A 233 -33.90 -10.49 14.19
C VAL A 233 -33.34 -11.92 14.15
N ASP A 234 -34.17 -12.93 14.42
CA ASP A 234 -33.76 -14.34 14.38
C ASP A 234 -33.27 -14.74 12.98
N ARG A 235 -34.02 -14.36 11.92
CA ARG A 235 -33.65 -14.62 10.52
C ARG A 235 -32.31 -13.98 10.16
N GLU A 236 -32.09 -12.73 10.54
CA GLU A 236 -30.84 -12.02 10.27
C GLU A 236 -29.66 -12.66 11.00
N LEU A 237 -29.84 -13.07 12.26
CA LEU A 237 -28.82 -13.78 13.02
C LEU A 237 -28.44 -15.12 12.39
N ASP A 238 -29.40 -15.85 11.83
CA ASP A 238 -29.15 -17.12 11.14
C ASP A 238 -28.35 -16.89 9.83
N VAL A 239 -28.63 -15.82 9.10
CA VAL A 239 -27.84 -15.44 7.90
C VAL A 239 -26.42 -15.04 8.30
N ILE A 240 -26.25 -14.20 9.35
CA ILE A 240 -24.94 -13.79 9.85
C ILE A 240 -24.10 -15.00 10.27
N ASP A 241 -24.72 -15.98 10.95
CA ASP A 241 -24.09 -17.23 11.37
C ASP A 241 -23.63 -18.05 10.16
N SER A 242 -24.55 -18.28 9.21
CA SER A 242 -24.25 -19.07 8.00
C SER A 242 -23.14 -18.50 7.14
N MET A 243 -22.94 -17.18 7.18
CA MET A 243 -21.90 -16.47 6.44
C MET A 243 -20.59 -16.30 7.25
N GLY A 244 -20.57 -16.66 8.54
CA GLY A 244 -19.37 -16.61 9.39
C GLY A 244 -18.93 -15.19 9.79
N PHE A 245 -19.87 -14.24 9.94
CA PHE A 245 -19.55 -12.85 10.27
C PHE A 245 -19.93 -12.39 11.70
N PRO A 246 -20.18 -13.23 12.71
CA PRO A 246 -20.56 -12.73 14.04
C PRO A 246 -19.50 -11.82 14.64
N GLY A 247 -18.21 -12.16 14.50
CA GLY A 247 -17.10 -11.34 14.99
C GLY A 247 -17.06 -9.95 14.37
N TYR A 248 -17.43 -9.79 13.09
CA TYR A 248 -17.50 -8.49 12.43
C TYR A 248 -18.53 -7.56 13.08
N PHE A 249 -19.74 -8.08 13.36
CA PHE A 249 -20.77 -7.31 14.05
C PHE A 249 -20.37 -6.95 15.48
N LEU A 250 -19.68 -7.86 16.17
CA LEU A 250 -19.19 -7.60 17.54
C LEU A 250 -18.11 -6.53 17.57
N VAL A 251 -17.20 -6.49 16.60
CA VAL A 251 -16.20 -5.41 16.48
C VAL A 251 -16.88 -4.05 16.27
N VAL A 252 -17.87 -3.98 15.39
CA VAL A 252 -18.62 -2.73 15.15
C VAL A 252 -19.42 -2.32 16.39
N TRP A 253 -20.10 -3.27 17.05
CA TRP A 253 -20.82 -3.03 18.31
C TRP A 253 -19.90 -2.51 19.41
N ASP A 254 -18.69 -3.05 19.56
CA ASP A 254 -17.71 -2.61 20.56
C ASP A 254 -17.30 -1.15 20.34
N ILE A 255 -17.06 -0.75 19.08
CA ILE A 255 -16.76 0.65 18.71
C ILE A 255 -17.93 1.56 19.05
N VAL A 256 -19.16 1.18 18.69
CA VAL A 256 -20.36 1.97 18.99
C VAL A 256 -20.60 2.08 20.51
N SER A 257 -20.38 0.98 21.24
CA SER A 257 -20.50 0.94 22.68
C SER A 257 -19.46 1.85 23.36
N PHE A 258 -18.22 1.90 22.85
CA PHE A 258 -17.22 2.87 23.27
C PHE A 258 -17.72 4.30 23.05
N CYS A 259 -18.19 4.63 21.85
CA CYS A 259 -18.71 5.96 21.53
C CYS A 259 -19.82 6.39 22.52
N ARG A 260 -20.74 5.46 22.84
CA ARG A 260 -21.82 5.75 23.79
C ARG A 260 -21.34 6.02 25.20
N ARG A 261 -20.40 5.19 25.71
CA ARG A 261 -19.83 5.39 27.05
C ARG A 261 -19.13 6.74 27.19
N GLU A 262 -18.43 7.16 26.15
CA GLU A 262 -17.69 8.43 26.12
C GLU A 262 -18.56 9.63 25.69
N GLY A 263 -19.85 9.43 25.41
CA GLY A 263 -20.74 10.49 24.93
C GLY A 263 -20.35 11.08 23.56
N ILE A 264 -19.79 10.24 22.68
CA ILE A 264 -19.42 10.60 21.31
C ILE A 264 -20.60 10.29 20.39
N PHE A 265 -21.04 11.25 19.60
CA PHE A 265 -22.08 11.00 18.58
C PHE A 265 -21.58 10.01 17.53
N CYS A 266 -22.32 8.90 17.40
CA CYS A 266 -22.02 7.84 16.47
C CYS A 266 -23.32 7.27 15.88
N GLN A 267 -23.34 7.04 14.55
CA GLN A 267 -24.49 6.52 13.83
C GLN A 267 -24.04 5.62 12.67
N GLY A 268 -24.52 4.39 12.63
CA GLY A 268 -24.42 3.54 11.47
C GLY A 268 -25.31 4.03 10.34
N ARG A 269 -24.76 4.13 9.13
CA ARG A 269 -25.45 4.63 7.94
C ARG A 269 -25.40 3.65 6.77
N GLY A 270 -26.00 4.04 5.66
CA GLY A 270 -25.99 3.25 4.42
C GLY A 270 -26.76 1.95 4.57
N SER A 271 -26.17 0.85 4.15
CA SER A 271 -26.81 -0.47 4.13
C SER A 271 -27.10 -1.02 5.53
N ALA A 272 -26.35 -0.64 6.57
CA ALA A 272 -26.59 -1.05 7.95
C ALA A 272 -27.96 -0.64 8.48
N ALA A 273 -28.57 0.42 7.91
CA ALA A 273 -29.92 0.85 8.24
C ALA A 273 -31.02 -0.18 7.86
N ASN A 274 -30.70 -1.17 7.02
CA ASN A 274 -31.65 -2.21 6.61
C ASN A 274 -31.62 -3.46 7.53
N SER A 275 -30.92 -3.40 8.67
CA SER A 275 -30.76 -4.54 9.58
C SER A 275 -31.43 -4.29 10.93
N ALA A 276 -32.33 -5.19 11.32
CA ALA A 276 -32.95 -5.24 12.64
C ALA A 276 -31.93 -5.59 13.73
N VAL A 277 -30.91 -6.41 13.41
CA VAL A 277 -29.79 -6.74 14.30
C VAL A 277 -28.94 -5.47 14.54
N CYS A 278 -28.60 -4.70 13.49
CA CYS A 278 -27.88 -3.43 13.68
C CYS A 278 -28.69 -2.42 14.52
N PHE A 279 -30.00 -2.41 14.38
CA PHE A 279 -30.87 -1.56 15.21
C PHE A 279 -30.92 -2.03 16.66
N ALA A 280 -31.06 -3.34 16.91
CA ALA A 280 -31.02 -3.92 18.25
C ALA A 280 -29.68 -3.66 18.94
N LEU A 281 -28.56 -3.88 18.27
CA LEU A 281 -27.22 -3.58 18.79
C LEU A 281 -26.95 -2.09 18.97
N GLY A 282 -27.85 -1.24 18.42
CA GLY A 282 -27.74 0.21 18.41
C GLY A 282 -26.62 0.74 17.53
N ILE A 283 -26.18 -0.05 16.57
CA ILE A 283 -25.28 0.40 15.51
C ILE A 283 -25.98 1.47 14.67
N THR A 284 -27.27 1.30 14.38
CA THR A 284 -28.12 2.30 13.74
C THR A 284 -29.32 2.66 14.60
N ASN A 285 -29.88 3.87 14.39
CA ASN A 285 -31.16 4.29 14.98
C ASN A 285 -32.34 4.18 14.01
N VAL A 286 -32.11 3.58 12.83
CA VAL A 286 -33.17 3.34 11.84
C VAL A 286 -33.81 2.00 12.14
N ASP A 287 -35.15 2.00 12.38
CA ASP A 287 -35.93 0.79 12.58
C ASP A 287 -36.25 0.15 11.22
N ALA A 288 -35.46 -0.88 10.86
CA ALA A 288 -35.62 -1.56 9.58
C ALA A 288 -36.96 -2.27 9.45
N VAL A 289 -37.50 -2.82 10.54
CA VAL A 289 -38.80 -3.54 10.54
C VAL A 289 -39.96 -2.56 10.47
N GLY A 290 -39.92 -1.52 11.31
CA GLY A 290 -40.97 -0.50 11.31
C GLY A 290 -41.10 0.30 10.02
N LEU A 291 -39.99 0.35 9.23
CA LEU A 291 -39.93 1.04 7.93
C LEU A 291 -39.97 0.08 6.73
N ASP A 292 -40.20 -1.20 6.96
CA ASP A 292 -40.27 -2.26 5.92
C ASP A 292 -39.07 -2.26 4.97
N LEU A 293 -37.86 -2.16 5.54
CA LEU A 293 -36.61 -2.15 4.79
C LEU A 293 -36.12 -3.58 4.53
N LEU A 294 -35.56 -3.80 3.34
CA LEU A 294 -35.10 -5.13 2.90
C LEU A 294 -33.69 -5.42 3.41
N PHE A 295 -33.53 -6.43 4.27
CA PHE A 295 -32.25 -6.90 4.80
C PHE A 295 -31.30 -7.38 3.72
N GLU A 296 -31.81 -7.98 2.64
CA GLU A 296 -31.03 -8.51 1.51
C GLU A 296 -30.20 -7.41 0.80
N ARG A 297 -30.57 -6.14 0.97
CA ARG A 297 -29.75 -5.00 0.49
C ARG A 297 -28.50 -4.77 1.33
N PHE A 298 -28.48 -5.26 2.54
CA PHE A 298 -27.34 -5.17 3.45
C PHE A 298 -26.47 -6.44 3.41
N LEU A 299 -27.08 -7.60 3.56
CA LEU A 299 -26.41 -8.91 3.60
C LEU A 299 -27.28 -9.97 2.92
N SER A 300 -26.69 -10.71 1.98
CA SER A 300 -27.32 -11.87 1.36
C SER A 300 -26.28 -12.98 1.13
N PRO A 301 -26.69 -14.26 1.15
CA PRO A 301 -25.79 -15.40 0.88
C PRO A 301 -25.12 -15.37 -0.50
N GLU A 302 -25.67 -14.62 -1.45
CA GLU A 302 -25.12 -14.46 -2.81
C GLU A 302 -23.98 -13.44 -2.88
N ARG A 303 -23.75 -12.69 -1.80
CA ARG A 303 -22.71 -11.66 -1.74
C ARG A 303 -21.38 -12.27 -1.30
N GLU A 304 -20.32 -12.00 -2.05
CA GLU A 304 -18.96 -12.33 -1.63
C GLU A 304 -18.44 -11.29 -0.61
N GLY A 305 -18.04 -11.76 0.58
CA GLY A 305 -17.39 -10.95 1.62
C GLY A 305 -18.34 -10.34 2.66
N PRO A 306 -17.76 -9.68 3.69
CA PRO A 306 -18.52 -9.08 4.80
C PRO A 306 -19.40 -7.91 4.33
N PRO A 307 -20.46 -7.59 5.09
CA PRO A 307 -21.26 -6.42 4.84
C PRO A 307 -20.43 -5.14 5.07
N ASP A 308 -20.83 -4.04 4.42
CA ASP A 308 -20.21 -2.74 4.58
C ASP A 308 -21.01 -1.95 5.63
N ILE A 309 -20.42 -1.76 6.82
CA ILE A 309 -21.00 -0.96 7.91
C ILE A 309 -20.20 0.32 8.06
N ASP A 310 -20.74 1.41 7.54
CA ASP A 310 -20.20 2.75 7.74
C ASP A 310 -20.69 3.32 9.07
N LEU A 311 -19.77 3.84 9.89
CA LEU A 311 -20.08 4.60 11.09
C LEU A 311 -19.75 6.08 10.88
N ASP A 312 -20.76 6.94 10.92
CA ASP A 312 -20.55 8.38 11.05
C ASP A 312 -20.21 8.69 12.50
N ILE A 313 -19.07 9.29 12.75
CA ILE A 313 -18.56 9.62 14.08
C ILE A 313 -18.32 11.13 14.16
N GLU A 314 -18.63 11.72 15.31
CA GLU A 314 -18.41 13.14 15.59
C GLU A 314 -17.00 13.59 15.18
N SER A 315 -16.93 14.55 14.25
CA SER A 315 -15.69 14.92 13.57
C SER A 315 -14.57 15.37 14.53
N GLY A 316 -14.94 16.12 15.58
CA GLY A 316 -13.98 16.65 16.57
C GLY A 316 -13.39 15.58 17.48
N ARG A 317 -14.09 14.45 17.63
CA ARG A 317 -13.72 13.36 18.55
C ARG A 317 -13.36 12.04 17.87
N ARG A 318 -13.31 12.01 16.54
CA ARG A 318 -12.98 10.82 15.75
C ARG A 318 -11.63 10.21 16.12
N GLU A 319 -10.65 11.04 16.44
CA GLU A 319 -9.30 10.58 16.83
C GLU A 319 -9.34 9.72 18.11
N GLU A 320 -10.22 10.02 19.07
CA GLU A 320 -10.40 9.23 20.29
C GLU A 320 -10.84 7.80 19.95
N VAL A 321 -11.75 7.65 18.99
CA VAL A 321 -12.22 6.33 18.50
C VAL A 321 -11.12 5.58 17.76
N ILE A 322 -10.34 6.27 16.92
CA ILE A 322 -9.18 5.69 16.24
C ILE A 322 -8.16 5.16 17.26
N GLN A 323 -7.87 5.94 18.30
CA GLN A 323 -6.96 5.52 19.36
C GLN A 323 -7.52 4.37 20.20
N TYR A 324 -8.84 4.33 20.43
CA TYR A 324 -9.51 3.19 21.05
C TYR A 324 -9.27 1.88 20.26
N VAL A 325 -9.49 1.91 18.94
CA VAL A 325 -9.26 0.74 18.06
C VAL A 325 -7.80 0.30 18.11
N TYR A 326 -6.84 1.23 18.09
CA TYR A 326 -5.42 0.91 18.26
C TYR A 326 -5.11 0.31 19.62
N GLY A 327 -5.71 0.82 20.71
CA GLY A 327 -5.56 0.28 22.06
C GLY A 327 -6.14 -1.13 22.19
N ARG A 328 -7.27 -1.38 21.53
CA ARG A 328 -8.01 -2.64 21.57
C ARG A 328 -7.32 -3.76 20.81
N HIS A 329 -6.87 -3.50 19.57
CA HIS A 329 -6.33 -4.50 18.66
C HIS A 329 -4.80 -4.46 18.53
N GLY A 330 -4.16 -3.38 18.98
CA GLY A 330 -2.72 -3.15 18.82
C GLY A 330 -2.32 -2.68 17.43
N ARG A 331 -1.26 -1.88 17.36
CA ARG A 331 -0.77 -1.26 16.11
C ARG A 331 -0.15 -2.25 15.11
N ARG A 332 0.01 -3.50 15.48
CA ARG A 332 0.44 -4.55 14.54
C ARG A 332 -0.75 -5.15 13.78
N HIS A 333 -1.95 -5.13 14.36
CA HIS A 333 -3.16 -5.75 13.83
C HIS A 333 -4.20 -4.74 13.34
N ALA A 334 -4.00 -3.46 13.63
CA ALA A 334 -4.89 -2.39 13.18
C ALA A 334 -4.10 -1.24 12.56
N ALA A 335 -4.61 -0.67 11.49
CA ALA A 335 -4.09 0.57 10.89
C ALA A 335 -5.18 1.37 10.17
N GLN A 336 -4.94 2.67 10.06
CA GLN A 336 -5.73 3.50 9.16
C GLN A 336 -5.44 3.14 7.70
N VAL A 337 -6.49 3.11 6.88
CA VAL A 337 -6.38 2.82 5.44
C VAL A 337 -5.49 3.85 4.76
N ALA A 338 -4.49 3.39 4.02
CA ALA A 338 -3.65 4.24 3.21
C ALA A 338 -4.35 4.59 1.89
N ASN A 339 -4.24 5.86 1.49
CA ASN A 339 -4.70 6.35 0.19
C ASN A 339 -3.52 6.68 -0.70
N VAL A 340 -3.64 6.38 -1.98
CA VAL A 340 -2.74 6.89 -3.00
C VAL A 340 -3.36 8.13 -3.63
N ILE A 341 -2.84 9.29 -3.28
CA ILE A 341 -3.28 10.56 -3.87
C ILE A 341 -2.63 10.72 -5.25
N THR A 342 -3.45 10.86 -6.28
CA THR A 342 -2.99 11.01 -7.66
C THR A 342 -2.91 12.46 -8.09
N TYR A 343 -2.06 12.74 -9.09
CA TYR A 343 -2.01 14.06 -9.71
C TYR A 343 -3.33 14.44 -10.35
N ARG A 344 -3.79 15.66 -10.06
CA ARG A 344 -4.90 16.33 -10.71
C ARG A 344 -4.37 17.51 -11.51
N PRO A 345 -5.12 18.05 -12.48
CA PRO A 345 -4.64 19.08 -13.42
C PRO A 345 -3.87 20.22 -12.75
N ARG A 346 -4.42 20.85 -11.72
CA ARG A 346 -3.76 21.96 -11.01
C ARG A 346 -2.44 21.55 -10.37
N SER A 347 -2.39 20.38 -9.74
CA SER A 347 -1.16 19.90 -9.08
C SER A 347 -0.11 19.47 -10.12
N ALA A 348 -0.53 18.85 -11.21
CA ALA A 348 0.36 18.46 -12.31
C ALA A 348 1.01 19.69 -12.96
N VAL A 349 0.21 20.68 -13.36
CA VAL A 349 0.72 21.93 -13.96
C VAL A 349 1.67 22.66 -13.03
N ARG A 350 1.32 22.81 -11.73
CA ARG A 350 2.18 23.51 -10.77
C ARG A 350 3.51 22.80 -10.57
N ASP A 351 3.50 21.48 -10.34
CA ASP A 351 4.71 20.73 -10.07
C ASP A 351 5.59 20.59 -11.32
N VAL A 352 5.02 20.44 -12.51
CA VAL A 352 5.74 20.45 -13.80
C VAL A 352 6.35 21.84 -14.06
N ALA A 353 5.56 22.91 -13.94
CA ALA A 353 6.07 24.26 -14.15
C ALA A 353 7.25 24.59 -13.22
N ARG A 354 7.16 24.18 -11.95
CA ARG A 354 8.27 24.32 -11.01
C ARG A 354 9.51 23.53 -11.46
N ALA A 355 9.35 22.29 -11.88
CA ALA A 355 10.45 21.46 -12.38
C ALA A 355 11.09 22.02 -13.63
N LEU A 356 10.35 22.74 -14.48
CA LEU A 356 10.83 23.44 -15.66
C LEU A 356 11.39 24.86 -15.37
N GLY A 357 11.49 25.25 -14.09
CA GLY A 357 12.13 26.52 -13.70
C GLY A 357 11.23 27.75 -13.73
N TYR A 358 9.91 27.62 -13.93
CA TYR A 358 8.99 28.76 -13.89
C TYR A 358 8.85 29.33 -12.48
N ALA A 359 8.85 30.67 -12.37
CA ALA A 359 8.71 31.37 -11.11
C ALA A 359 7.34 31.10 -10.43
N PRO A 360 7.23 31.21 -9.09
CA PRO A 360 5.97 30.95 -8.36
C PRO A 360 4.76 31.71 -8.90
N GLY A 361 4.91 33.01 -9.25
CA GLY A 361 3.83 33.80 -9.83
C GLY A 361 3.32 33.27 -11.19
N GLN A 362 4.24 32.74 -12.01
CA GLN A 362 3.87 32.08 -13.29
C GLN A 362 3.15 30.77 -13.03
N GLN A 363 3.61 29.94 -12.06
CA GLN A 363 2.96 28.70 -11.66
C GLN A 363 1.51 28.94 -11.20
N ASP A 364 1.28 30.00 -10.42
CA ASP A 364 -0.04 30.40 -9.98
C ASP A 364 -0.91 30.90 -11.14
N ALA A 365 -0.35 31.70 -12.06
CA ALA A 365 -1.05 32.13 -13.27
C ALA A 365 -1.48 30.94 -14.14
N PHE A 366 -0.62 29.96 -14.37
CA PHE A 366 -0.90 28.77 -15.13
C PHE A 366 -2.02 27.90 -14.54
N THR A 367 -2.16 27.90 -13.21
CA THR A 367 -3.20 27.11 -12.52
C THR A 367 -4.52 27.85 -12.34
N ARG A 368 -4.53 29.19 -12.56
CA ARG A 368 -5.72 30.02 -12.44
C ARG A 368 -6.69 29.66 -13.58
N GLY A 369 -7.91 29.31 -13.24
CA GLY A 369 -8.93 28.94 -14.22
C GLY A 369 -8.92 27.49 -14.69
N LEU A 370 -7.93 26.68 -14.28
CA LEU A 370 -8.02 25.26 -14.53
C LEU A 370 -9.10 24.60 -13.70
N ASP A 371 -9.98 23.83 -14.34
CA ASP A 371 -10.91 22.96 -13.64
C ASP A 371 -10.13 21.85 -12.89
N ARG A 372 -10.68 21.45 -11.73
CA ARG A 372 -10.06 20.39 -10.92
C ARG A 372 -10.11 19.02 -11.59
N ARG A 373 -11.06 18.79 -12.50
CA ARG A 373 -11.35 17.49 -13.11
C ARG A 373 -11.26 17.47 -14.64
N ALA A 374 -11.27 18.63 -15.30
CA ALA A 374 -11.16 18.68 -16.74
C ALA A 374 -9.76 18.24 -17.24
N ALA A 375 -9.71 17.56 -18.38
CA ALA A 375 -8.45 17.23 -19.02
C ALA A 375 -7.70 18.52 -19.43
N ILE A 376 -6.38 18.48 -19.38
CA ILE A 376 -5.52 19.57 -19.88
C ILE A 376 -5.41 19.38 -21.40
N ALA A 377 -5.82 20.37 -22.16
CA ALA A 377 -5.60 20.34 -23.62
C ALA A 377 -4.13 20.66 -23.94
N PRO A 378 -3.53 19.99 -24.96
CA PRO A 378 -2.14 20.25 -25.36
C PRO A 378 -1.89 21.71 -25.79
N ASP A 379 -2.94 22.37 -26.30
CA ASP A 379 -2.99 23.77 -26.75
C ASP A 379 -3.71 24.69 -25.75
N GLN A 380 -3.78 24.28 -24.49
CA GLN A 380 -4.47 25.04 -23.42
C GLN A 380 -3.96 26.50 -23.38
N LYS A 381 -4.86 27.46 -23.67
CA LYS A 381 -4.54 28.89 -23.61
C LYS A 381 -3.91 29.26 -22.27
N GLY A 382 -2.80 29.98 -22.35
CA GLY A 382 -2.06 30.47 -21.15
C GLY A 382 -1.11 29.46 -20.54
N LEU A 383 -0.98 28.24 -21.10
CA LEU A 383 0.04 27.27 -20.72
C LEU A 383 1.12 27.15 -21.78
N PRO A 384 2.42 27.14 -21.41
CA PRO A 384 3.48 26.71 -22.30
C PRO A 384 3.25 25.26 -22.75
N THR A 385 3.54 24.97 -24.02
CA THR A 385 3.25 23.65 -24.62
C THR A 385 3.91 22.50 -23.86
N ASP A 386 5.15 22.66 -23.42
CA ASP A 386 5.88 21.64 -22.67
C ASP A 386 5.30 21.42 -21.27
N VAL A 387 4.80 22.46 -20.61
CA VAL A 387 4.06 22.33 -19.35
C VAL A 387 2.75 21.56 -19.58
N ALA A 388 1.99 21.91 -20.62
CA ALA A 388 0.72 21.25 -20.95
C ALA A 388 0.93 19.75 -21.25
N LEU A 389 1.90 19.40 -22.10
CA LEU A 389 2.20 18.02 -22.47
C LEU A 389 2.64 17.19 -21.26
N LEU A 390 3.63 17.64 -20.50
CA LEU A 390 4.12 16.90 -19.34
C LEU A 390 3.10 16.81 -18.21
N ALA A 391 2.30 17.84 -17.98
CA ALA A 391 1.24 17.81 -16.99
C ALA A 391 0.12 16.85 -17.38
N THR A 392 -0.23 16.77 -18.67
CA THR A 392 -1.18 15.77 -19.19
C THR A 392 -0.67 14.35 -18.97
N GLU A 393 0.61 14.10 -19.25
CA GLU A 393 1.23 12.81 -19.03
C GLU A 393 1.32 12.43 -17.54
N LEU A 394 1.45 13.42 -16.66
CA LEU A 394 1.57 13.26 -15.21
C LEU A 394 0.21 13.06 -14.52
N CYS A 395 -0.88 13.55 -15.09
CA CYS A 395 -2.22 13.39 -14.54
C CYS A 395 -2.57 11.91 -14.32
N GLY A 396 -3.12 11.59 -13.13
CA GLY A 396 -3.46 10.24 -12.72
C GLY A 396 -2.29 9.43 -12.12
N ALA A 397 -1.04 9.86 -12.31
CA ALA A 397 0.10 9.21 -11.66
C ALA A 397 0.06 9.42 -10.13
N PRO A 398 0.60 8.49 -9.32
CA PRO A 398 0.75 8.67 -7.88
C PRO A 398 1.56 9.92 -7.55
N ARG A 399 1.05 10.74 -6.62
CA ARG A 399 1.71 11.96 -6.14
C ARG A 399 2.31 11.78 -4.75
N HIS A 400 1.53 11.30 -3.81
CA HIS A 400 1.96 10.99 -2.46
C HIS A 400 0.97 10.00 -1.81
N LEU A 401 1.44 9.34 -0.76
CA LEU A 401 0.56 8.58 0.13
C LEU A 401 -0.17 9.54 1.07
N GLY A 402 -1.41 9.21 1.38
CA GLY A 402 -2.23 9.86 2.39
C GLY A 402 -2.83 8.83 3.33
N ILE A 403 -3.54 9.27 4.35
CA ILE A 403 -4.29 8.45 5.28
C ILE A 403 -5.76 8.76 5.07
N HIS A 404 -6.61 7.75 5.00
CA HIS A 404 -8.06 7.91 4.99
C HIS A 404 -8.53 8.47 6.34
N SER A 405 -9.44 9.42 6.33
CA SER A 405 -9.87 10.11 7.56
C SER A 405 -10.65 9.24 8.55
N GLY A 406 -11.19 8.11 8.10
CA GLY A 406 -12.02 7.26 8.96
C GLY A 406 -11.95 5.77 8.61
N GLY A 407 -11.27 5.37 7.53
CA GLY A 407 -11.12 3.94 7.21
C GLY A 407 -10.04 3.30 8.08
N MET A 408 -10.38 2.18 8.72
CA MET A 408 -9.43 1.35 9.46
C MET A 408 -9.49 -0.10 8.98
N VAL A 409 -8.36 -0.78 9.01
CA VAL A 409 -8.23 -2.21 8.78
C VAL A 409 -7.87 -2.86 10.11
N VAL A 410 -8.54 -3.96 10.43
CA VAL A 410 -8.28 -4.80 11.61
C VAL A 410 -8.09 -6.23 11.12
N CYS A 411 -7.00 -6.88 11.51
CA CYS A 411 -6.60 -8.19 11.00
C CYS A 411 -6.40 -9.21 12.14
N ASP A 412 -6.61 -10.49 11.82
CA ASP A 412 -6.35 -11.65 12.69
C ASP A 412 -4.86 -11.91 12.95
N ARG A 413 -4.01 -11.37 12.09
CA ARG A 413 -2.55 -11.51 12.10
C ARG A 413 -1.89 -10.15 11.92
N PRO A 414 -0.56 -10.03 12.13
CA PRO A 414 0.15 -8.79 11.85
C PRO A 414 -0.07 -8.32 10.41
N MET A 415 -0.40 -7.04 10.23
CA MET A 415 -0.77 -6.48 8.92
C MET A 415 0.35 -6.54 7.88
N ALA A 416 1.58 -6.77 8.30
CA ALA A 416 2.72 -6.97 7.41
C ALA A 416 2.80 -8.39 6.84
N GLU A 417 2.03 -9.33 7.38
CA GLU A 417 1.94 -10.73 6.94
C GLU A 417 0.82 -10.95 5.93
#